data_aa133d7f539028bf3005df5b9dc11e9f
#
_entry.id   aa133d7f539028bf3005df5b9dc11e9f
#
_cell.length_a   1.000
_cell.length_b   1.000
_cell.length_c   1.000
_cell.angle_alpha   90.00
_cell.angle_beta   90.00
_cell.angle_gamma   90.00
#
_symmetry.space_group_name_H-M   'P 1'
#
loop_
_entity.id
_entity.type
_entity.pdbx_description
1 polymer ?
#
loop_
_entity_poly.entity_id
_entity_poly.type
_entity_poly.pdbx_seq_one_letter_code
_entity_poly.pdbx_strand_id
1 'polypeptide(L)'
;MNAQNPYAATFAWMNNEVIPYLDQLPELSHAEFLRKLEAQLAKDLYPVEWGELSAEPTAQSIAAKLQQAVQELIQNHNNTLGQVLYRIDISEGKIRRLMASTTPEKRSEKLAFQLLEREAKKVWLRMNYR
;
A
#
# COMPACT_ATOMS: atom_id res chain seq x y z
N MET A 1 20.48 4.19 -21.62
CA MET A 1 19.61 4.17 -21.30
C MET A 1 19.33 3.40 -20.39
N ASN A 2 18.85 3.60 -19.75
CA ASN A 2 18.74 2.95 -18.78
C ASN A 2 17.97 1.92 -18.88
N ALA A 3 18.43 1.02 -18.57
CA ALA A 3 17.77 -0.03 -18.49
C ALA A 3 16.69 0.23 -17.86
N GLN A 4 15.85 -0.09 -18.28
CA GLN A 4 14.75 0.21 -17.81
C GLN A 4 14.50 -0.52 -16.62
N ASN A 5 14.39 0.13 -15.53
CA ASN A 5 13.75 -0.39 -14.33
C ASN A 5 12.28 -0.51 -14.66
N PRO A 6 11.73 -1.71 -14.70
CA PRO A 6 10.33 -1.87 -15.09
C PRO A 6 9.37 -1.18 -14.11
N TYR A 7 9.86 -0.76 -12.94
CA TYR A 7 9.01 -0.12 -11.95
C TYR A 7 9.22 1.37 -11.86
N ALA A 8 10.00 1.95 -12.79
CA ALA A 8 10.31 3.37 -12.69
C ALA A 8 9.06 4.25 -12.72
N ALA A 9 8.13 3.91 -13.60
CA ALA A 9 6.88 4.68 -13.68
C ALA A 9 6.05 4.52 -12.42
N THR A 10 6.02 3.32 -11.86
CA THR A 10 5.29 3.07 -10.63
C THR A 10 5.88 3.84 -9.46
N PHE A 11 7.20 3.86 -9.36
CA PHE A 11 7.83 4.63 -8.29
C PHE A 11 7.57 6.12 -8.46
N ALA A 12 7.57 6.61 -9.70
CA ALA A 12 7.26 8.00 -9.94
C ALA A 12 5.83 8.31 -9.50
N TRP A 13 4.89 7.42 -9.84
CA TRP A 13 3.51 7.60 -9.43
C TRP A 13 3.39 7.61 -7.91
N MET A 14 4.06 6.70 -7.23
CA MET A 14 3.98 6.66 -5.77
C MET A 14 4.58 7.91 -5.16
N ASN A 15 5.69 8.41 -5.70
CA ASN A 15 6.28 9.63 -5.20
C ASN A 15 5.37 10.84 -5.43
N ASN A 16 4.63 10.85 -6.51
CA ASN A 16 3.79 12.00 -6.83
C ASN A 16 2.41 11.95 -6.22
N GLU A 17 1.90 10.74 -5.94
CA GLU A 17 0.53 10.61 -5.46
C GLU A 17 0.46 10.10 -4.02
N VAL A 18 1.20 9.07 -3.72
CA VAL A 18 1.07 8.38 -2.43
C VAL A 18 1.81 9.12 -1.32
N ILE A 19 3.05 9.47 -1.57
CA ILE A 19 3.85 10.13 -0.54
C ILE A 19 3.28 11.48 -0.15
N PRO A 20 2.89 12.33 -1.11
CA PRO A 20 2.25 13.59 -0.71
C PRO A 20 0.96 13.38 0.08
N TYR A 21 0.22 12.31 -0.23
CA TYR A 21 -0.97 12.00 0.54
C TYR A 21 -0.61 11.76 2.01
N LEU A 22 0.42 10.95 2.27
CA LEU A 22 0.84 10.69 3.65
C LEU A 22 1.35 11.96 4.32
N ASP A 23 2.06 12.80 3.57
CA ASP A 23 2.64 14.01 4.15
C ASP A 23 1.58 15.06 4.47
N GLN A 24 0.38 14.91 3.94
CA GLN A 24 -0.72 15.83 4.25
C GLN A 24 -1.44 15.48 5.53
N LEU A 25 -1.14 14.34 6.13
CA LEU A 25 -1.81 13.94 7.35
C LEU A 25 -1.28 14.77 8.53
N PRO A 26 -2.11 14.96 9.54
CA PRO A 26 -1.71 15.80 10.66
C PRO A 26 -0.40 15.39 11.31
N GLU A 27 0.36 16.44 11.70
CA GLU A 27 1.63 16.21 12.24
C GLU A 27 1.70 15.61 13.59
N LEU A 28 0.75 15.90 14.41
CA LEU A 28 0.72 15.35 15.73
C LEU A 28 0.73 13.85 15.62
N SER A 29 1.69 13.19 16.07
CA SER A 29 1.81 11.75 16.02
C SER A 29 2.18 11.22 14.63
N HIS A 30 2.79 12.06 13.80
CA HIS A 30 3.15 11.61 12.45
C HIS A 30 4.06 10.38 12.49
N ALA A 31 5.09 10.41 13.31
CA ALA A 31 6.00 9.26 13.40
C ALA A 31 5.27 8.02 13.93
N GLU A 32 4.41 8.21 14.92
CA GLU A 32 3.63 7.10 15.44
C GLU A 32 2.65 6.56 14.40
N PHE A 33 2.03 7.47 13.64
CA PHE A 33 1.13 7.06 12.58
C PHE A 33 1.86 6.19 11.56
N LEU A 34 3.05 6.58 11.15
CA LEU A 34 3.80 5.81 10.17
C LEU A 34 4.20 4.44 10.71
N ARG A 35 4.57 4.35 11.96
CA ARG A 35 4.89 3.06 12.57
C ARG A 35 3.69 2.15 12.61
N LYS A 36 2.54 2.70 13.00
CA LYS A 36 1.31 1.91 13.05
C LYS A 36 0.83 1.50 11.67
N LEU A 37 1.01 2.38 10.70
CA LEU A 37 0.63 2.08 9.33
C LEU A 37 1.48 0.93 8.79
N GLU A 38 2.78 0.98 8.99
CA GLU A 38 3.64 -0.09 8.52
C GLU A 38 3.27 -1.42 9.18
N ALA A 39 3.04 -1.41 10.48
CA ALA A 39 2.68 -2.62 11.20
C ALA A 39 1.36 -3.20 10.70
N GLN A 40 0.40 -2.33 10.41
CA GLN A 40 -0.91 -2.78 9.93
C GLN A 40 -0.80 -3.39 8.54
N LEU A 41 -0.01 -2.77 7.66
CA LEU A 41 0.20 -3.30 6.32
C LEU A 41 0.88 -4.67 6.40
N ALA A 42 1.91 -4.79 7.23
CA ALA A 42 2.62 -6.05 7.37
C ALA A 42 1.69 -7.17 7.82
N LYS A 43 0.78 -6.85 8.72
CA LYS A 43 -0.17 -7.83 9.24
C LYS A 43 -1.21 -8.21 8.21
N ASP A 44 -1.77 -7.24 7.54
CA ASP A 44 -2.92 -7.47 6.67
C ASP A 44 -2.55 -8.03 5.30
N LEU A 45 -1.29 -7.90 4.90
CA LEU A 45 -0.86 -8.42 3.61
C LEU A 45 -0.38 -9.86 3.67
N TYR A 46 -0.45 -10.49 4.85
CA TYR A 46 -0.13 -11.91 4.95
C TYR A 46 -0.94 -12.69 3.90
N PRO A 47 -0.38 -13.63 3.16
CA PRO A 47 0.87 -14.34 3.44
C PRO A 47 2.12 -13.72 2.80
N VAL A 48 2.03 -12.53 2.25
CA VAL A 48 3.22 -11.86 1.74
C VAL A 48 4.08 -11.47 2.92
N GLU A 49 5.37 -11.75 2.82
CA GLU A 49 6.29 -11.37 3.87
C GLU A 49 6.69 -9.92 3.70
N TRP A 50 6.34 -9.13 4.67
CA TRP A 50 6.66 -7.70 4.61
C TRP A 50 8.13 -7.44 4.93
N GLY A 51 8.72 -8.26 5.76
CA GLY A 51 10.08 -8.06 6.23
C GLY A 51 10.08 -7.38 7.59
N GLU A 52 11.25 -6.93 8.01
CA GLU A 52 11.38 -6.31 9.32
C GLU A 52 10.72 -4.94 9.35
N LEU A 53 10.07 -4.63 10.45
CA LEU A 53 9.51 -3.31 10.62
C LEU A 53 10.62 -2.33 10.96
N SER A 54 10.54 -1.15 10.38
CA SER A 54 11.51 -0.11 10.65
C SER A 54 11.21 0.59 11.95
N ALA A 55 12.24 0.95 12.71
CA ALA A 55 12.03 1.73 13.91
C ALA A 55 11.53 3.14 13.57
N GLU A 56 11.99 3.67 12.45
CA GLU A 56 11.56 4.99 12.01
C GLU A 56 11.20 4.98 10.54
N PRO A 57 10.06 4.42 10.20
CA PRO A 57 9.67 4.36 8.79
C PRO A 57 9.37 5.74 8.24
N THR A 58 9.62 5.91 6.96
CA THR A 58 9.23 7.12 6.26
C THR A 58 8.12 6.77 5.29
N ALA A 59 7.44 7.78 4.79
CA ALA A 59 6.43 7.56 3.76
C ALA A 59 7.06 6.85 2.55
N GLN A 60 8.28 7.24 2.16
CA GLN A 60 8.96 6.61 1.05
C GLN A 60 9.26 5.15 1.33
N SER A 61 9.75 4.84 2.52
CA SER A 61 10.10 3.45 2.82
C SER A 61 8.87 2.56 2.84
N ILE A 62 7.75 3.07 3.34
CA ILE A 62 6.50 2.32 3.34
C ILE A 62 6.01 2.11 1.91
N ALA A 63 6.05 3.16 1.10
CA ALA A 63 5.59 3.06 -0.28
C ALA A 63 6.40 2.04 -1.08
N ALA A 64 7.72 2.03 -0.90
CA ALA A 64 8.58 1.09 -1.60
C ALA A 64 8.29 -0.34 -1.20
N LYS A 65 8.14 -0.59 0.10
CA LYS A 65 7.81 -1.93 0.58
C LYS A 65 6.43 -2.37 0.10
N LEU A 66 5.47 -1.46 0.12
CA LEU A 66 4.11 -1.78 -0.32
C LEU A 66 4.09 -2.14 -1.79
N GLN A 67 4.83 -1.41 -2.60
CA GLN A 67 4.90 -1.72 -4.02
C GLN A 67 5.39 -3.15 -4.25
N GLN A 68 6.45 -3.53 -3.55
CA GLN A 68 6.99 -4.88 -3.68
C GLN A 68 6.01 -5.91 -3.15
N ALA A 69 5.36 -5.63 -2.04
CA ALA A 69 4.40 -6.56 -1.44
C ALA A 69 3.20 -6.80 -2.35
N VAL A 70 2.70 -5.75 -2.98
CA VAL A 70 1.55 -5.88 -3.88
C VAL A 70 1.94 -6.69 -5.11
N GLN A 71 3.14 -6.48 -5.64
CA GLN A 71 3.59 -7.28 -6.77
C GLN A 71 3.72 -8.75 -6.40
N GLU A 72 4.27 -9.01 -5.23
CA GLU A 72 4.39 -10.37 -4.73
C GLU A 72 3.00 -11.01 -4.57
N LEU A 73 2.06 -10.26 -4.03
CA LEU A 73 0.71 -10.74 -3.83
C LEU A 73 0.06 -11.13 -5.16
N ILE A 74 0.18 -10.28 -6.16
CA ILE A 74 -0.45 -10.53 -7.44
C ILE A 74 0.23 -11.68 -8.17
N GLN A 75 1.56 -11.74 -8.12
CA GLN A 75 2.30 -12.71 -8.91
C GLN A 75 2.34 -14.09 -8.28
N ASN A 76 2.48 -14.14 -6.97
CA ASN A 76 2.74 -15.42 -6.29
C ASN A 76 1.66 -15.86 -5.31
N HIS A 77 0.72 -14.98 -4.99
CA HIS A 77 -0.34 -15.31 -4.04
C HIS A 77 -1.70 -14.89 -4.56
N ASN A 78 -1.88 -14.99 -5.87
CA ASN A 78 -3.09 -14.50 -6.52
C ASN A 78 -4.35 -15.19 -5.99
N ASN A 79 -4.25 -16.46 -5.63
CA ASN A 79 -5.42 -17.17 -5.13
C ASN A 79 -5.78 -16.79 -3.69
N THR A 80 -4.94 -16.02 -3.01
CA THR A 80 -5.29 -15.51 -1.69
C THR A 80 -5.60 -14.03 -1.71
N LEU A 81 -5.59 -13.42 -2.90
CA LEU A 81 -5.84 -11.98 -3.04
C LEU A 81 -7.18 -11.59 -2.44
N GLY A 82 -8.22 -12.37 -2.70
CA GLY A 82 -9.55 -12.06 -2.15
C GLY A 82 -9.58 -12.01 -0.64
N GLN A 83 -8.82 -12.92 0.01
CA GLN A 83 -8.76 -12.93 1.47
C GLN A 83 -8.08 -11.68 1.99
N VAL A 84 -7.01 -11.24 1.33
CA VAL A 84 -6.31 -10.03 1.73
C VAL A 84 -7.20 -8.81 1.58
N LEU A 85 -7.91 -8.72 0.45
CA LEU A 85 -8.81 -7.59 0.22
C LEU A 85 -9.94 -7.55 1.22
N TYR A 86 -10.46 -8.72 1.59
CA TYR A 86 -11.50 -8.79 2.59
C TYR A 86 -10.98 -8.31 3.95
N ARG A 87 -9.76 -8.73 4.29
CA ARG A 87 -9.15 -8.35 5.57
C ARG A 87 -8.93 -6.84 5.67
N ILE A 88 -8.55 -6.24 4.53
CA ILE A 88 -8.32 -4.80 4.48
C ILE A 88 -9.64 -4.03 4.32
N ASP A 89 -10.70 -4.75 3.98
CA ASP A 89 -12.04 -4.16 3.86
C ASP A 89 -12.16 -3.26 2.63
N ILE A 90 -11.78 -3.80 1.49
CA ILE A 90 -11.99 -3.13 0.21
C ILE A 90 -13.06 -3.91 -0.55
N SER A 91 -14.06 -3.23 -1.04
CA SER A 91 -15.20 -3.89 -1.67
C SER A 91 -14.79 -4.58 -2.96
N GLU A 92 -15.40 -5.73 -3.22
CA GLU A 92 -15.15 -6.46 -4.45
C GLU A 92 -15.52 -5.67 -5.69
N GLY A 93 -16.58 -4.89 -5.60
CA GLY A 93 -16.99 -4.07 -6.74
C GLY A 93 -15.94 -3.05 -7.12
N LYS A 94 -15.33 -2.42 -6.12
CA LYS A 94 -14.28 -1.44 -6.36
C LYS A 94 -13.08 -2.11 -7.04
N ILE A 95 -12.68 -3.27 -6.55
CA ILE A 95 -11.55 -3.99 -7.10
C ILE A 95 -11.84 -4.46 -8.52
N ARG A 96 -13.06 -4.97 -8.75
CA ARG A 96 -13.45 -5.44 -10.07
C ARG A 96 -13.39 -4.32 -11.09
N ARG A 97 -13.88 -3.14 -10.73
CA ARG A 97 -13.81 -1.98 -11.61
C ARG A 97 -12.38 -1.56 -11.89
N LEU A 98 -11.55 -1.61 -10.86
CA LEU A 98 -10.17 -1.25 -11.01
C LEU A 98 -9.45 -2.21 -11.97
N MET A 99 -9.67 -3.50 -11.79
CA MET A 99 -9.02 -4.49 -12.63
C MET A 99 -9.50 -4.44 -14.07
N ALA A 100 -10.78 -4.10 -14.28
CA ALA A 100 -11.33 -4.05 -15.61
C ALA A 100 -10.89 -2.80 -16.38
N SER A 101 -10.57 -1.73 -15.67
CA SER A 101 -10.34 -0.44 -16.32
C SER A 101 -8.87 -0.10 -16.49
N THR A 102 -7.97 -1.05 -16.27
CA THR A 102 -6.57 -0.70 -16.26
C THR A 102 -5.73 -1.80 -16.87
N THR A 103 -4.55 -1.45 -17.35
CA THR A 103 -3.62 -2.42 -17.91
C THR A 103 -2.95 -3.21 -16.79
N PRO A 104 -2.40 -4.38 -17.09
CA PRO A 104 -1.72 -5.16 -16.06
C PRO A 104 -0.62 -4.39 -15.35
N GLU A 105 0.08 -3.53 -16.07
CA GLU A 105 1.16 -2.75 -15.46
C GLU A 105 0.63 -1.77 -14.44
N LYS A 106 -0.54 -1.23 -14.67
CA LYS A 106 -1.10 -0.23 -13.77
C LYS A 106 -1.92 -0.83 -12.65
N ARG A 107 -2.22 -2.11 -12.73
CA ARG A 107 -3.01 -2.76 -11.69
C ARG A 107 -2.32 -2.73 -10.33
N SER A 108 -1.02 -3.07 -10.30
CA SER A 108 -0.31 -3.04 -9.03
C SER A 108 -0.23 -1.64 -8.47
N GLU A 109 -0.02 -0.62 -9.33
CA GLU A 109 0.01 0.75 -8.86
C GLU A 109 -1.30 1.15 -8.21
N LYS A 110 -2.41 0.90 -8.90
CA LYS A 110 -3.71 1.31 -8.42
C LYS A 110 -4.13 0.52 -7.21
N LEU A 111 -3.80 -0.77 -7.20
CA LEU A 111 -4.12 -1.59 -6.05
C LEU A 111 -3.33 -1.13 -4.84
N ALA A 112 -2.03 -0.85 -5.02
CA ALA A 112 -1.22 -0.36 -3.92
C ALA A 112 -1.77 0.94 -3.35
N PHE A 113 -2.21 1.84 -4.22
CA PHE A 113 -2.79 3.09 -3.76
C PHE A 113 -4.06 2.84 -2.94
N GLN A 114 -4.94 1.97 -3.43
CA GLN A 114 -6.17 1.67 -2.71
C GLN A 114 -5.89 1.05 -1.34
N LEU A 115 -4.93 0.13 -1.29
CA LEU A 115 -4.57 -0.51 -0.03
C LEU A 115 -3.99 0.49 0.95
N LEU A 116 -3.10 1.35 0.48
CA LEU A 116 -2.48 2.34 1.33
C LEU A 116 -3.50 3.32 1.86
N GLU A 117 -4.37 3.79 0.98
CA GLU A 117 -5.41 4.74 1.39
C GLU A 117 -6.32 4.15 2.45
N ARG A 118 -6.78 2.92 2.22
CA ARG A 118 -7.67 2.29 3.16
C ARG A 118 -7.02 2.03 4.50
N GLU A 119 -5.78 1.52 4.48
CA GLU A 119 -5.07 1.23 5.71
C GLU A 119 -4.69 2.50 6.46
N ALA A 120 -4.32 3.53 5.73
CA ALA A 120 -3.99 4.81 6.36
C ALA A 120 -5.21 5.39 7.06
N LYS A 121 -6.37 5.33 6.42
CA LYS A 121 -7.59 5.82 7.04
C LYS A 121 -7.97 5.02 8.26
N LYS A 122 -7.79 3.70 8.20
CA LYS A 122 -8.09 2.83 9.30
C LYS A 122 -7.22 3.15 10.52
N VAL A 123 -5.93 3.29 10.29
CA VAL A 123 -5.00 3.62 11.37
C VAL A 123 -5.31 5.01 11.93
N TRP A 124 -5.55 5.97 11.05
CA TRP A 124 -5.85 7.33 11.47
C TRP A 124 -7.10 7.40 12.34
N LEU A 125 -8.14 6.68 11.93
CA LEU A 125 -9.38 6.66 12.70
C LEU A 125 -9.17 6.06 14.08
N ARG A 126 -8.40 4.99 14.17
CA ARG A 126 -8.12 4.38 15.46
C ARG A 126 -7.35 5.31 16.38
N MET A 127 -6.44 6.10 15.83
CA MET A 127 -5.66 7.04 16.64
C MET A 127 -6.49 8.20 17.11
N ASN A 128 -7.52 8.56 16.36
CA ASN A 128 -8.33 9.72 16.71
C ASN A 128 -9.58 9.41 17.52
N TYR A 129 -10.01 8.18 17.51
CA TYR A 129 -11.24 7.82 18.21
C TYR A 129 -11.00 6.89 19.36
N ARG A 130 -9.98 7.03 20.08
CA ARG A 130 -9.83 6.19 21.24
C ARG A 130 -10.27 6.87 22.49
#